data_610ddc6c59a27194d48a067f00c37bec
#
_entry.id   610ddc6c59a27194d48a067f00c37bec
#
_cell.length_a   1.000
_cell.length_b   1.000
_cell.length_c   1.000
_cell.angle_alpha   90.00
_cell.angle_beta   90.00
_cell.angle_gamma   90.00
#
_symmetry.space_group_name_H-M   'P 1'
#
loop_
_entity.id
_entity.type
_entity.pdbx_description
1 polymer ?
#
loop_
_entity_poly.entity_id
_entity_poly.type
_entity_poly.pdbx_seq_one_letter_code
_entity_poly.pdbx_strand_id
1 'polypeptide(L)'
;ENPERALAFVITIWPNESANVRKLLLEKLSIHLSMADHDFLESCLDDRSKIVKEVAIDLLARLPESIFVQRMQQQLSQILLLKTGIVRKSLDVVPLESISPELGRDGFNSKAATVQGLGAKAQWLRDMISFVSLDWLNQHYGIDVQSFVTLILKTEWEEALIAGLTVAAIRQQQQT
;
A
#
# COMPACT_ATOMS: atom_id res chain seq x y z
N GLU A 1 -20.24 -2.56 -21.84
CA GLU A 1 -20.83 -2.54 -20.50
C GLU A 1 -20.40 -1.25 -19.81
N ASN A 2 -21.24 -0.72 -18.91
CA ASN A 2 -21.00 0.58 -18.30
C ASN A 2 -20.47 0.38 -16.86
N PRO A 3 -19.18 0.68 -16.57
CA PRO A 3 -18.59 0.48 -15.26
C PRO A 3 -19.29 1.25 -14.13
N GLU A 4 -19.75 2.47 -14.39
CA GLU A 4 -20.45 3.28 -13.39
C GLU A 4 -21.77 2.64 -12.94
N ARG A 5 -22.50 2.02 -13.88
CA ARG A 5 -23.73 1.27 -13.56
C ARG A 5 -23.42 0.01 -12.76
N ALA A 6 -22.30 -0.65 -13.05
CA ALA A 6 -21.85 -1.81 -12.28
C ALA A 6 -21.51 -1.42 -10.84
N LEU A 7 -20.78 -0.32 -10.63
CA LEU A 7 -20.46 0.21 -9.31
C LEU A 7 -21.75 0.59 -8.55
N ALA A 8 -22.66 1.34 -9.16
CA ALA A 8 -23.93 1.74 -8.54
C ALA A 8 -24.77 0.51 -8.12
N PHE A 9 -24.79 -0.53 -8.93
CA PHE A 9 -25.44 -1.79 -8.58
C PHE A 9 -24.79 -2.45 -7.37
N VAL A 10 -23.46 -2.57 -7.37
CA VAL A 10 -22.71 -3.15 -6.25
C VAL A 10 -22.99 -2.41 -4.96
N ILE A 11 -22.95 -1.07 -4.96
CA ILE A 11 -23.27 -0.24 -3.79
C ILE A 11 -24.68 -0.52 -3.27
N THR A 12 -25.65 -0.66 -4.18
CA THR A 12 -27.05 -0.90 -3.81
C THR A 12 -27.27 -2.21 -3.08
N ILE A 13 -26.62 -3.30 -3.53
CA ILE A 13 -26.81 -4.62 -2.92
C ILE A 13 -25.89 -4.85 -1.71
N TRP A 14 -24.80 -4.10 -1.59
CA TRP A 14 -23.71 -4.29 -0.62
C TRP A 14 -24.13 -4.56 0.82
N PRO A 15 -25.10 -3.80 1.43
CA PRO A 15 -25.46 -3.98 2.83
C PRO A 15 -26.07 -5.35 3.13
N ASN A 16 -26.68 -5.98 2.13
CA ASN A 16 -27.42 -7.23 2.29
C ASN A 16 -26.57 -8.47 1.95
N GLU A 17 -25.37 -8.27 1.45
CA GLU A 17 -24.54 -9.36 0.96
C GLU A 17 -23.64 -9.94 2.06
N SER A 18 -23.33 -11.23 1.93
CA SER A 18 -22.34 -11.89 2.79
C SER A 18 -20.92 -11.41 2.48
N ALA A 19 -19.99 -11.56 3.44
CA ALA A 19 -18.59 -11.19 3.25
C ALA A 19 -17.93 -11.86 2.02
N ASN A 20 -18.28 -13.12 1.74
CA ASN A 20 -17.76 -13.83 0.57
C ASN A 20 -18.29 -13.24 -0.74
N VAL A 21 -19.58 -12.86 -0.79
CA VAL A 21 -20.17 -12.21 -1.95
C VAL A 21 -19.57 -10.83 -2.14
N ARG A 22 -19.45 -10.03 -1.07
CA ARG A 22 -18.80 -8.71 -1.12
C ARG A 22 -17.36 -8.78 -1.66
N LYS A 23 -16.58 -9.77 -1.19
CA LYS A 23 -15.24 -10.04 -1.75
C LYS A 23 -15.30 -10.29 -3.25
N LEU A 24 -16.17 -11.19 -3.71
CA LEU A 24 -16.31 -11.50 -5.14
C LEU A 24 -16.73 -10.27 -5.96
N LEU A 25 -17.60 -9.42 -5.43
CA LEU A 25 -18.01 -8.18 -6.08
C LEU A 25 -16.83 -7.23 -6.27
N LEU A 26 -15.99 -7.04 -5.25
CA LEU A 26 -14.75 -6.25 -5.36
C LEU A 26 -13.80 -6.84 -6.39
N GLU A 27 -13.59 -8.16 -6.39
CA GLU A 27 -12.76 -8.84 -7.37
C GLU A 27 -13.27 -8.64 -8.81
N LYS A 28 -14.58 -8.47 -9.01
CA LYS A 28 -15.16 -8.15 -10.33
C LYS A 28 -15.00 -6.69 -10.71
N LEU A 29 -15.09 -5.76 -9.77
CA LEU A 29 -14.81 -4.34 -10.03
C LEU A 29 -13.35 -4.14 -10.50
N SER A 30 -12.42 -4.99 -10.10
CA SER A 30 -11.02 -4.90 -10.52
C SER A 30 -10.79 -4.93 -12.05
N ILE A 31 -11.75 -5.44 -12.83
CA ILE A 31 -11.64 -5.57 -14.30
C ILE A 31 -11.62 -4.20 -14.99
N HIS A 32 -12.35 -3.22 -14.46
CA HIS A 32 -12.43 -1.85 -14.97
C HIS A 32 -12.12 -0.82 -13.90
N LEU A 33 -11.21 -1.19 -13.00
CA LEU A 33 -10.84 -0.37 -11.86
C LEU A 33 -10.39 1.03 -12.28
N SER A 34 -10.99 2.05 -11.68
CA SER A 34 -10.69 3.45 -11.94
C SER A 34 -10.87 4.31 -10.69
N MET A 35 -10.48 5.58 -10.75
CA MET A 35 -10.71 6.52 -9.66
C MET A 35 -12.20 6.74 -9.34
N ALA A 36 -13.12 6.37 -10.22
CA ALA A 36 -14.56 6.40 -9.90
C ALA A 36 -14.95 5.40 -8.80
N ASP A 37 -14.17 4.35 -8.60
CA ASP A 37 -14.39 3.33 -7.58
C ASP A 37 -13.78 3.72 -6.21
N HIS A 38 -12.94 4.76 -6.18
CA HIS A 38 -12.13 5.15 -5.03
C HIS A 38 -12.93 5.32 -3.73
N ASP A 39 -13.96 6.14 -3.74
CA ASP A 39 -14.73 6.47 -2.52
C ASP A 39 -15.44 5.24 -1.95
N PHE A 40 -15.95 4.39 -2.82
CA PHE A 40 -16.54 3.12 -2.40
C PHE A 40 -15.50 2.19 -1.79
N LEU A 41 -14.34 2.04 -2.42
CA LEU A 41 -13.24 1.20 -1.92
C LEU A 41 -12.69 1.73 -0.59
N GLU A 42 -12.54 3.05 -0.43
CA GLU A 42 -12.17 3.66 0.86
C GLU A 42 -13.20 3.32 1.95
N SER A 43 -14.49 3.35 1.65
CA SER A 43 -15.52 2.95 2.60
C SER A 43 -15.44 1.47 3.01
N CYS A 44 -14.94 0.61 2.12
CA CYS A 44 -14.75 -0.81 2.40
C CYS A 44 -13.62 -1.10 3.41
N LEU A 45 -12.73 -0.14 3.69
CA LEU A 45 -11.74 -0.25 4.75
C LEU A 45 -12.37 -0.29 6.15
N ASP A 46 -13.61 0.14 6.29
CA ASP A 46 -14.39 0.06 7.52
C ASP A 46 -15.26 -1.21 7.61
N ASP A 47 -15.19 -2.08 6.60
CA ASP A 47 -15.93 -3.35 6.63
C ASP A 47 -15.51 -4.22 7.82
N ARG A 48 -16.49 -4.87 8.46
CA ARG A 48 -16.24 -5.79 9.57
C ARG A 48 -15.46 -7.05 9.17
N SER A 49 -15.43 -7.36 7.88
CA SER A 49 -14.78 -8.58 7.35
C SER A 49 -13.36 -8.28 6.89
N LYS A 50 -12.39 -9.00 7.47
CA LYS A 50 -10.98 -8.90 7.10
C LYS A 50 -10.74 -9.20 5.61
N ILE A 51 -11.40 -10.22 5.06
CA ILE A 51 -11.22 -10.60 3.64
C ILE A 51 -11.73 -9.52 2.67
N VAL A 52 -12.75 -8.75 3.06
CA VAL A 52 -13.25 -7.62 2.26
C VAL A 52 -12.24 -6.48 2.31
N LYS A 53 -11.74 -6.13 3.50
CA LYS A 53 -10.70 -5.10 3.67
C LYS A 53 -9.44 -5.41 2.86
N GLU A 54 -8.96 -6.64 2.91
CA GLU A 54 -7.74 -7.06 2.18
C GLU A 54 -7.89 -6.84 0.66
N VAL A 55 -9.04 -7.18 0.09
CA VAL A 55 -9.30 -6.92 -1.34
C VAL A 55 -9.42 -5.42 -1.62
N ALA A 56 -10.11 -4.66 -0.77
CA ALA A 56 -10.22 -3.21 -0.93
C ALA A 56 -8.84 -2.52 -0.89
N ILE A 57 -7.96 -2.92 0.03
CA ILE A 57 -6.58 -2.44 0.13
C ILE A 57 -5.81 -2.75 -1.16
N ASP A 58 -5.92 -3.97 -1.68
CA ASP A 58 -5.22 -4.33 -2.92
C ASP A 58 -5.70 -3.48 -4.11
N LEU A 59 -7.01 -3.25 -4.22
CA LEU A 59 -7.57 -2.41 -5.27
C LEU A 59 -7.18 -0.94 -5.11
N LEU A 60 -7.23 -0.39 -3.89
CA LEU A 60 -6.79 0.99 -3.62
C LEU A 60 -5.30 1.18 -3.92
N ALA A 61 -4.47 0.19 -3.62
CA ALA A 61 -3.04 0.21 -3.93
C ALA A 61 -2.74 0.18 -5.44
N ARG A 62 -3.71 -0.21 -6.27
CA ARG A 62 -3.64 -0.15 -7.74
C ARG A 62 -4.10 1.20 -8.32
N LEU A 63 -4.60 2.10 -7.48
CA LEU A 63 -5.01 3.45 -7.84
C LEU A 63 -3.98 4.45 -7.30
N PRO A 64 -3.00 4.92 -8.11
CA PRO A 64 -1.89 5.75 -7.62
C PRO A 64 -2.31 7.05 -6.94
N GLU A 65 -3.48 7.58 -7.31
CA GLU A 65 -4.06 8.82 -6.76
C GLU A 65 -5.00 8.56 -5.58
N SER A 66 -5.17 7.30 -5.12
CA SER A 66 -6.04 6.99 -3.98
C SER A 66 -5.53 7.64 -2.69
N ILE A 67 -6.46 8.01 -1.81
CA ILE A 67 -6.14 8.54 -0.47
C ILE A 67 -5.32 7.51 0.33
N PHE A 68 -5.62 6.22 0.15
CA PHE A 68 -4.84 5.14 0.75
C PHE A 68 -3.35 5.21 0.35
N VAL A 69 -3.04 5.31 -0.96
CA VAL A 69 -1.64 5.42 -1.44
C VAL A 69 -0.99 6.71 -0.94
N GLN A 70 -1.72 7.83 -0.95
CA GLN A 70 -1.22 9.10 -0.43
C GLN A 70 -0.87 9.01 1.07
N ARG A 71 -1.66 8.31 1.88
CA ARG A 71 -1.33 8.04 3.29
C ARG A 71 -0.03 7.24 3.41
N MET A 72 0.16 6.20 2.58
CA MET A 72 1.41 5.42 2.58
C MET A 72 2.62 6.26 2.19
N GLN A 73 2.48 7.10 1.17
CA GLN A 73 3.50 8.06 0.74
C GLN A 73 3.88 9.04 1.86
N GLN A 74 2.88 9.58 2.56
CA GLN A 74 3.10 10.48 3.68
C GLN A 74 3.82 9.79 4.85
N GLN A 75 3.44 8.57 5.19
CA GLN A 75 4.13 7.80 6.23
C GLN A 75 5.58 7.51 5.84
N LEU A 76 5.81 7.04 4.62
CA LEU A 76 7.16 6.73 4.15
C LEU A 76 8.06 7.96 4.09
N SER A 77 7.54 9.13 3.74
CA SER A 77 8.33 10.38 3.73
C SER A 77 8.82 10.80 5.12
N GLN A 78 8.14 10.35 6.19
CA GLN A 78 8.56 10.57 7.57
C GLN A 78 9.51 9.48 8.09
N ILE A 79 9.43 8.28 7.53
CA ILE A 79 10.21 7.11 7.94
C ILE A 79 11.53 7.03 7.20
N LEU A 80 11.53 7.29 5.89
CA LEU A 80 12.69 7.16 5.01
C LEU A 80 13.30 8.54 4.76
N LEU A 81 14.35 8.89 5.50
CA LEU A 81 14.96 10.21 5.47
C LEU A 81 16.24 10.18 4.64
N LEU A 82 16.18 10.72 3.40
CA LEU A 82 17.35 10.86 2.57
C LEU A 82 18.20 12.04 3.06
N LYS A 83 19.43 11.75 3.49
CA LYS A 83 20.43 12.75 3.87
C LYS A 83 21.41 12.98 2.71
N THR A 84 21.54 14.23 2.29
CA THR A 84 22.51 14.63 1.27
C THR A 84 23.71 15.29 1.95
N GLY A 85 24.80 14.52 2.08
CA GLY A 85 26.08 15.04 2.55
C GLY A 85 26.94 15.60 1.41
N ILE A 86 28.03 16.28 1.75
CA ILE A 86 28.97 16.87 0.78
C ILE A 86 29.61 15.81 -0.13
N VAL A 87 29.86 14.60 0.41
CA VAL A 87 30.59 13.52 -0.31
C VAL A 87 29.67 12.38 -0.74
N ARG A 88 28.61 12.10 0.01
CA ARG A 88 27.72 10.95 -0.28
C ARG A 88 26.32 11.18 0.27
N LYS A 89 25.35 10.50 -0.36
CA LYS A 89 23.97 10.37 0.17
C LYS A 89 23.88 9.18 1.13
N SER A 90 23.02 9.26 2.13
CA SER A 90 22.66 8.15 3.02
C SER A 90 21.16 8.13 3.25
N LEU A 91 20.62 6.96 3.57
CA LEU A 91 19.22 6.77 3.92
C LEU A 91 19.14 6.41 5.41
N ASP A 92 18.53 7.28 6.20
CA ASP A 92 18.15 6.95 7.58
C ASP A 92 16.74 6.40 7.57
N VAL A 93 16.52 5.33 8.32
CA VAL A 93 15.19 4.72 8.47
C VAL A 93 14.77 4.84 9.93
N VAL A 94 13.66 5.56 10.16
CA VAL A 94 13.06 5.78 11.48
C VAL A 94 11.70 5.07 11.51
N PRO A 95 11.66 3.78 11.87
CA PRO A 95 10.41 3.02 11.81
C PRO A 95 9.40 3.51 12.85
N LEU A 96 8.11 3.25 12.59
CA LEU A 96 7.05 3.55 13.53
C LEU A 96 7.23 2.77 14.84
N GLU A 97 6.99 3.43 15.97
CA GLU A 97 6.97 2.77 17.28
C GLU A 97 5.66 2.04 17.55
N SER A 98 4.54 2.52 16.97
CA SER A 98 3.21 1.93 17.12
C SER A 98 2.35 2.24 15.90
N ILE A 99 1.27 1.48 15.74
CA ILE A 99 0.28 1.69 14.69
C ILE A 99 -0.82 2.62 15.20
N SER A 100 -1.06 3.70 14.45
CA SER A 100 -2.19 4.60 14.70
C SER A 100 -3.52 3.91 14.39
N PRO A 101 -4.66 4.40 14.93
CA PRO A 101 -5.97 3.88 14.56
C PRO A 101 -6.23 3.92 13.04
N GLU A 102 -5.76 4.95 12.36
CA GLU A 102 -5.88 5.10 10.91
C GLU A 102 -5.11 4.02 10.16
N LEU A 103 -3.85 3.79 10.49
CA LEU A 103 -3.07 2.69 9.92
C LEU A 103 -3.66 1.32 10.28
N GLY A 104 -4.27 1.17 11.47
CA GLY A 104 -5.00 -0.03 11.84
C GLY A 104 -6.21 -0.29 10.95
N ARG A 105 -6.94 0.76 10.56
CA ARG A 105 -8.01 0.72 9.56
C ARG A 105 -7.47 0.28 8.19
N ASP A 106 -6.32 0.79 7.79
CA ASP A 106 -5.63 0.49 6.54
C ASP A 106 -4.97 -0.92 6.51
N GLY A 107 -5.26 -1.76 7.51
CA GLY A 107 -4.83 -3.16 7.54
C GLY A 107 -3.53 -3.43 8.30
N PHE A 108 -2.84 -2.39 8.77
CA PHE A 108 -1.65 -2.58 9.61
C PHE A 108 -2.05 -3.05 11.01
N ASN A 109 -1.46 -4.13 11.47
CA ASN A 109 -1.79 -4.72 12.76
C ASN A 109 -0.54 -4.82 13.64
N SER A 110 -0.66 -4.40 14.90
CA SER A 110 0.40 -4.56 15.90
C SER A 110 0.72 -6.03 16.21
N LYS A 111 -0.20 -6.94 15.88
CA LYS A 111 -0.07 -8.40 16.07
C LYS A 111 0.04 -9.14 14.72
N ALA A 112 0.41 -8.44 13.63
CA ALA A 112 0.53 -9.08 12.33
C ALA A 112 1.38 -10.36 12.47
N ALA A 113 0.83 -11.46 11.93
CA ALA A 113 1.60 -12.67 11.76
C ALA A 113 2.82 -12.29 10.90
N THR A 114 3.96 -12.26 11.54
CA THR A 114 5.22 -11.91 10.91
C THR A 114 5.49 -12.88 9.78
N VAL A 115 5.85 -12.38 8.62
CA VAL A 115 6.62 -13.18 7.66
C VAL A 115 7.78 -13.75 8.47
N GLN A 116 7.99 -15.05 8.39
CA GLN A 116 8.93 -15.77 9.24
C GLN A 116 10.29 -15.05 9.21
N GLY A 117 10.70 -14.49 10.37
CA GLY A 117 11.97 -13.77 10.53
C GLY A 117 11.89 -12.25 10.65
N LEU A 118 10.81 -11.59 10.21
CA LEU A 118 10.69 -10.13 10.33
C LEU A 118 9.95 -9.73 11.62
N GLY A 119 10.50 -8.81 12.40
CA GLY A 119 9.80 -8.16 13.51
C GLY A 119 8.65 -7.27 13.01
N ALA A 120 7.73 -6.89 13.92
CA ALA A 120 6.55 -6.08 13.54
C ALA A 120 6.90 -4.79 12.78
N LYS A 121 7.93 -4.06 13.20
CA LYS A 121 8.39 -2.82 12.55
C LYS A 121 8.87 -3.08 11.11
N ALA A 122 9.63 -4.15 10.89
CA ALA A 122 10.10 -4.54 9.57
C ALA A 122 8.95 -4.95 8.65
N GLN A 123 7.93 -5.66 9.20
CA GLN A 123 6.73 -6.00 8.44
C GLN A 123 5.95 -4.74 8.01
N TRP A 124 5.79 -3.76 8.90
CA TRP A 124 5.12 -2.50 8.56
C TRP A 124 5.86 -1.72 7.47
N LEU A 125 7.20 -1.64 7.56
CA LEU A 125 8.03 -1.02 6.51
C LEU A 125 7.86 -1.71 5.16
N ARG A 126 7.96 -3.03 5.14
CA ARG A 126 7.75 -3.84 3.95
C ARG A 126 6.38 -3.58 3.32
N ASP A 127 5.33 -3.61 4.14
CA ASP A 127 3.97 -3.44 3.64
C ASP A 127 3.73 -2.01 3.14
N MET A 128 4.18 -0.98 3.87
CA MET A 128 4.03 0.42 3.43
C MET A 128 4.72 0.69 2.10
N ILE A 129 5.98 0.29 1.94
CA ILE A 129 6.72 0.55 0.71
C ILE A 129 6.17 -0.27 -0.47
N SER A 130 5.50 -1.40 -0.20
CA SER A 130 4.86 -2.21 -1.24
C SER A 130 3.66 -1.53 -1.90
N PHE A 131 3.08 -0.49 -1.28
CA PHE A 131 1.90 0.21 -1.76
C PHE A 131 2.21 1.47 -2.57
N VAL A 132 3.46 1.89 -2.65
CA VAL A 132 3.84 3.09 -3.43
C VAL A 132 4.50 2.71 -4.73
N SER A 133 4.38 3.56 -5.76
CA SER A 133 5.01 3.31 -7.04
C SER A 133 6.51 3.63 -7.02
N LEU A 134 7.28 2.95 -7.88
CA LEU A 134 8.70 3.26 -8.06
C LEU A 134 8.91 4.67 -8.61
N ASP A 135 7.99 5.15 -9.45
CA ASP A 135 8.01 6.51 -9.99
C ASP A 135 7.85 7.56 -8.89
N TRP A 136 6.96 7.32 -7.93
CA TRP A 136 6.84 8.20 -6.77
C TRP A 136 8.13 8.25 -5.96
N LEU A 137 8.79 7.12 -5.73
CA LEU A 137 10.07 7.09 -5.02
C LEU A 137 11.13 7.92 -5.75
N ASN A 138 11.23 7.76 -7.09
CA ASN A 138 12.15 8.55 -7.90
C ASN A 138 11.87 10.07 -7.80
N GLN A 139 10.62 10.45 -7.93
CA GLN A 139 10.21 11.85 -7.88
C GLN A 139 10.39 12.47 -6.48
N HIS A 140 9.98 11.74 -5.44
CA HIS A 140 10.01 12.23 -4.06
C HIS A 140 11.45 12.40 -3.54
N TYR A 141 12.33 11.42 -3.81
CA TYR A 141 13.71 11.44 -3.32
C TYR A 141 14.70 12.07 -4.31
N GLY A 142 14.29 12.33 -5.54
CA GLY A 142 15.16 12.92 -6.57
C GLY A 142 16.37 12.04 -6.91
N ILE A 143 16.21 10.72 -6.82
CA ILE A 143 17.21 9.70 -7.18
C ILE A 143 16.53 8.53 -7.88
N ASP A 144 17.23 7.88 -8.79
CA ASP A 144 16.73 6.70 -9.48
C ASP A 144 16.61 5.49 -8.53
N VAL A 145 15.75 4.51 -8.92
CA VAL A 145 15.50 3.30 -8.12
C VAL A 145 16.77 2.52 -7.81
N GLN A 146 17.72 2.43 -8.73
CA GLN A 146 18.96 1.70 -8.51
C GLN A 146 19.82 2.37 -7.43
N SER A 147 19.92 3.69 -7.48
CA SER A 147 20.58 4.50 -6.45
C SER A 147 19.88 4.35 -5.09
N PHE A 148 18.54 4.35 -5.10
CA PHE A 148 17.74 4.16 -3.88
C PHE A 148 17.96 2.78 -3.26
N VAL A 149 17.95 1.71 -4.07
CA VAL A 149 18.28 0.35 -3.64
C VAL A 149 19.69 0.27 -3.05
N THR A 150 20.67 0.93 -3.67
CA THR A 150 22.06 0.96 -3.16
C THR A 150 22.15 1.61 -1.76
N LEU A 151 21.26 2.56 -1.45
CA LEU A 151 21.18 3.16 -0.12
C LEU A 151 20.47 2.22 0.88
N ILE A 152 19.39 1.56 0.46
CA ILE A 152 18.67 0.56 1.29
C ILE A 152 19.61 -0.55 1.74
N LEU A 153 20.44 -1.09 0.85
CA LEU A 153 21.41 -2.17 1.15
C LEU A 153 22.47 -1.80 2.20
N LYS A 154 22.48 -0.54 2.67
CA LYS A 154 23.36 -0.07 3.75
C LYS A 154 22.62 0.17 5.08
N THR A 155 21.33 -0.13 5.12
CA THR A 155 20.49 0.00 6.31
C THR A 155 20.28 -1.34 6.98
N GLU A 156 19.96 -1.34 8.25
CA GLU A 156 19.55 -2.57 8.98
C GLU A 156 18.16 -3.09 8.53
N TRP A 157 17.44 -2.34 7.68
CA TRP A 157 16.10 -2.63 7.18
C TRP A 157 16.11 -3.16 5.73
N GLU A 158 17.28 -3.52 5.20
CA GLU A 158 17.45 -3.92 3.79
C GLU A 158 16.48 -5.03 3.36
N GLU A 159 16.35 -6.09 4.17
CA GLU A 159 15.51 -7.24 3.85
C GLU A 159 14.03 -6.83 3.69
N ALA A 160 13.50 -6.06 4.64
CA ALA A 160 12.11 -5.61 4.62
C ALA A 160 11.83 -4.66 3.44
N LEU A 161 12.71 -3.68 3.24
CA LEU A 161 12.54 -2.67 2.19
C LEU A 161 12.69 -3.27 0.79
N ILE A 162 13.66 -4.16 0.57
CA ILE A 162 13.82 -4.85 -0.72
C ILE A 162 12.63 -5.76 -1.01
N ALA A 163 12.17 -6.53 -0.01
CA ALA A 163 10.98 -7.36 -0.17
C ALA A 163 9.74 -6.52 -0.53
N GLY A 164 9.52 -5.39 0.11
CA GLY A 164 8.43 -4.48 -0.19
C GLY A 164 8.54 -3.84 -1.58
N LEU A 165 9.72 -3.37 -1.98
CA LEU A 165 9.97 -2.84 -3.33
C LEU A 165 9.71 -3.88 -4.42
N THR A 166 10.06 -5.14 -4.16
CA THR A 166 9.79 -6.23 -5.10
C THR A 166 8.29 -6.39 -5.33
N VAL A 167 7.48 -6.35 -4.25
CA VAL A 167 6.01 -6.40 -4.36
C VAL A 167 5.47 -5.18 -5.12
N ALA A 168 5.98 -3.97 -4.83
CA ALA A 168 5.60 -2.74 -5.55
C ALA A 168 5.88 -2.85 -7.05
N ALA A 169 7.07 -3.34 -7.44
CA ALA A 169 7.45 -3.54 -8.83
C ALA A 169 6.54 -4.54 -9.56
N ILE A 170 6.20 -5.67 -8.93
CA ILE A 170 5.28 -6.67 -9.49
C ILE A 170 3.90 -6.07 -9.68
N ARG A 171 3.37 -5.34 -8.69
CA ARG A 171 2.05 -4.69 -8.79
C ARG A 171 2.02 -3.68 -9.95
N GLN A 172 3.07 -2.89 -10.13
CA GLN A 172 3.16 -1.91 -11.20
C GLN A 172 3.17 -2.55 -12.59
N GLN A 173 3.84 -3.71 -12.76
CA GLN A 173 3.82 -4.47 -14.02
C GLN A 173 2.43 -5.02 -14.39
N GLN A 174 1.59 -5.29 -13.42
CA GLN A 174 0.22 -5.80 -13.65
C GLN A 174 -0.78 -4.70 -14.05
N GLN A 175 -0.38 -3.43 -13.98
CA GLN A 175 -1.20 -2.26 -14.33
C GLN A 175 -0.93 -1.73 -15.74
N THR A 176 0.14 -2.21 -16.39
CA THR A 176 0.55 -1.86 -17.76
C THR A 176 -0.01 -2.84 -18.75
#